data_30e529eca1df84494dfce3f0846c58d3
#
_entry.id   30e529eca1df84494dfce3f0846c58d3
#
_cell.length_a   1.000
_cell.length_b   1.000
_cell.length_c   1.000
_cell.angle_alpha   90.00
_cell.angle_beta   90.00
_cell.angle_gamma   90.00
#
_symmetry.space_group_name_H-M   'P 1'
#
loop_
_entity.id
_entity.type
_entity.pdbx_description
1 polymer ?
#
loop_
_entity_poly.entity_id
_entity_poly.type
_entity_poly.pdbx_seq_one_letter_code
_entity_poly.pdbx_strand_id
1 'polypeptide(L)'
;MNILNINLFKKYDLMQYNPKESKIVESMLMKQISFKNYQLKKKGIFINCISLNNPLQYQGWKIHISASNNNYFDILLIVIPYIVSLNVSFKVVSENGRNTMLSKNFPREQTGKFITIYPQNTVQCRAIISFLNKSL
;
A
#
# COMPACT_ATOMS: atom_id res chain seq x y z
N MET A 1 -21.04 -4.41 1.62
CA MET A 1 -20.19 -3.85 0.62
C MET A 1 -20.32 -4.60 -0.65
N ASN A 2 -20.15 -3.87 -1.60
CA ASN A 2 -20.16 -4.46 -2.90
C ASN A 2 -18.74 -4.56 -3.42
N ILE A 3 -18.20 -5.77 -3.41
CA ILE A 3 -16.85 -6.03 -3.90
C ILE A 3 -16.71 -5.63 -5.37
N LEU A 4 -17.77 -5.85 -6.14
CA LEU A 4 -17.76 -5.50 -7.54
C LEU A 4 -17.60 -3.99 -7.74
N ASN A 5 -18.30 -3.19 -6.95
CA ASN A 5 -18.18 -1.73 -7.05
C ASN A 5 -16.77 -1.27 -6.72
N ILE A 6 -16.16 -1.86 -5.70
CA ILE A 6 -14.78 -1.52 -5.35
C ILE A 6 -13.83 -1.91 -6.48
N ASN A 7 -14.03 -3.08 -7.07
CA ASN A 7 -13.19 -3.52 -8.18
C ASN A 7 -13.34 -2.61 -9.39
N LEU A 8 -14.55 -2.17 -9.69
CA LEU A 8 -14.79 -1.23 -10.78
C LEU A 8 -14.11 0.10 -10.51
N PHE A 9 -14.19 0.60 -9.29
CA PHE A 9 -13.54 1.84 -8.90
C PHE A 9 -12.03 1.74 -9.05
N LYS A 10 -11.43 0.68 -8.53
CA LYS A 10 -10.00 0.46 -8.65
C LYS A 10 -9.56 0.38 -10.11
N LYS A 11 -10.29 -0.35 -10.90
CA LYS A 11 -10.00 -0.50 -12.32
C LYS A 11 -10.05 0.84 -13.02
N TYR A 12 -11.07 1.64 -12.72
CA TYR A 12 -11.19 2.97 -13.30
C TYR A 12 -10.00 3.85 -12.93
N ASP A 13 -9.66 3.91 -11.65
CA ASP A 13 -8.53 4.73 -11.17
C ASP A 13 -7.22 4.33 -11.83
N LEU A 14 -6.97 3.03 -11.92
CA LEU A 14 -5.72 2.53 -12.48
C LEU A 14 -5.66 2.69 -14.00
N MET A 15 -6.80 2.76 -14.66
CA MET A 15 -6.84 3.00 -16.09
C MET A 15 -6.44 4.43 -16.47
N GLN A 16 -6.33 5.33 -15.50
CA GLN A 16 -5.83 6.67 -15.75
C GLN A 16 -4.33 6.68 -16.06
N TYR A 17 -3.65 5.58 -15.82
CA TYR A 17 -2.22 5.48 -16.07
C TYR A 17 -1.92 5.41 -17.55
N ASN A 18 -0.72 5.88 -17.89
CA ASN A 18 -0.18 5.72 -19.23
C ASN A 18 -0.03 4.22 -19.52
N PRO A 19 -0.68 3.70 -20.58
CA PRO A 19 -0.59 2.28 -20.90
C PRO A 19 0.82 1.79 -21.25
N LYS A 20 1.75 2.70 -21.55
CA LYS A 20 3.14 2.34 -21.83
C LYS A 20 3.97 2.17 -20.56
N GLU A 21 3.45 2.57 -19.41
CA GLU A 21 4.15 2.45 -18.15
C GLU A 21 3.91 1.09 -17.52
N SER A 22 4.92 0.63 -16.77
CA SER A 22 4.77 -0.58 -16.00
C SER A 22 3.75 -0.38 -14.89
N LYS A 23 2.86 -1.36 -14.70
CA LYS A 23 1.83 -1.35 -13.66
C LYS A 23 1.92 -2.57 -12.77
N ILE A 24 3.14 -3.04 -12.54
CA ILE A 24 3.35 -4.27 -11.77
C ILE A 24 2.83 -4.12 -10.34
N VAL A 25 3.12 -2.99 -9.69
CA VAL A 25 2.64 -2.73 -8.33
C VAL A 25 1.13 -2.70 -8.30
N GLU A 26 0.51 -1.98 -9.23
CA GLU A 26 -0.94 -1.85 -9.33
C GLU A 26 -1.60 -3.21 -9.55
N SER A 27 -1.05 -4.02 -10.44
CA SER A 27 -1.57 -5.36 -10.73
C SER A 27 -1.48 -6.27 -9.50
N MET A 28 -0.36 -6.20 -8.79
CA MET A 28 -0.15 -6.97 -7.57
C MET A 28 -1.17 -6.60 -6.49
N LEU A 29 -1.40 -5.29 -6.29
CA LEU A 29 -2.39 -4.82 -5.32
C LEU A 29 -3.78 -5.32 -5.68
N MET A 30 -4.18 -5.22 -6.93
CA MET A 30 -5.50 -5.65 -7.35
C MET A 30 -5.72 -7.13 -7.09
N LYS A 31 -4.71 -7.97 -7.31
CA LYS A 31 -4.81 -9.39 -7.02
C LYS A 31 -4.98 -9.65 -5.52
N GLN A 32 -4.26 -8.92 -4.69
CA GLN A 32 -4.26 -9.15 -3.25
C GLN A 32 -5.55 -8.68 -2.57
N ILE A 33 -6.18 -7.64 -3.08
CA ILE A 33 -7.31 -7.00 -2.39
C ILE A 33 -8.62 -7.07 -3.16
N SER A 34 -8.69 -7.84 -4.28
CA SER A 34 -9.88 -7.90 -5.14
C SER A 34 -11.15 -8.32 -4.41
N PHE A 35 -11.04 -9.17 -3.39
CA PHE A 35 -12.18 -9.70 -2.66
C PHE A 35 -12.32 -9.09 -1.26
N LYS A 36 -11.66 -7.97 -1.01
CA LYS A 36 -11.69 -7.31 0.29
C LYS A 36 -12.33 -5.93 0.18
N ASN A 37 -12.78 -5.42 1.32
CA ASN A 37 -13.45 -4.13 1.41
C ASN A 37 -12.44 -2.99 1.47
N TYR A 38 -11.80 -2.72 0.35
CA TYR A 38 -10.83 -1.62 0.25
C TYR A 38 -11.21 -0.68 -0.87
N GLN A 39 -10.98 0.60 -0.63
CA GLN A 39 -11.04 1.62 -1.65
C GLN A 39 -9.62 2.03 -2.01
N LEU A 40 -9.26 1.93 -3.29
CA LEU A 40 -7.96 2.33 -3.77
C LEU A 40 -8.05 3.70 -4.43
N LYS A 41 -7.09 4.56 -4.09
CA LYS A 41 -7.04 5.89 -4.66
C LYS A 41 -5.58 6.30 -4.86
N LYS A 42 -5.23 6.65 -6.07
CA LYS A 42 -3.90 7.17 -6.34
C LYS A 42 -3.82 8.63 -5.91
N LYS A 43 -2.73 8.98 -5.20
CA LYS A 43 -2.47 10.34 -4.79
C LYS A 43 -0.95 10.58 -4.85
N GLY A 44 -0.52 11.40 -5.80
CA GLY A 44 0.90 11.63 -6.01
C GLY A 44 1.61 10.33 -6.37
N ILE A 45 2.67 10.02 -5.64
CA ILE A 45 3.45 8.80 -5.87
C ILE A 45 2.88 7.58 -5.14
N PHE A 46 1.79 7.76 -4.37
CA PHE A 46 1.24 6.70 -3.53
C PHE A 46 -0.08 6.18 -4.07
N ILE A 47 -0.34 4.92 -3.77
CA ILE A 47 -1.66 4.32 -3.90
C ILE A 47 -2.18 4.11 -2.49
N ASN A 48 -3.24 4.82 -2.13
CA ASN A 48 -3.87 4.68 -0.83
C ASN A 48 -4.88 3.54 -0.90
N CYS A 49 -4.77 2.61 0.04
CA CYS A 49 -5.64 1.45 0.16
C CYS A 49 -6.37 1.56 1.49
N ILE A 50 -7.57 2.10 1.44
CA ILE A 50 -8.34 2.42 2.63
C ILE A 50 -9.36 1.32 2.88
N SER A 51 -9.27 0.69 4.05
CA SER A 51 -10.25 -0.29 4.47
C SER A 51 -11.58 0.40 4.75
N LEU A 52 -12.66 -0.10 4.17
CA LEU A 52 -13.99 0.45 4.42
C LEU A 52 -14.50 0.11 5.82
N ASN A 53 -13.96 -0.96 6.41
CA ASN A 53 -14.32 -1.36 7.77
C ASN A 53 -13.51 -0.61 8.83
N ASN A 54 -12.30 -0.19 8.48
CA ASN A 54 -11.38 0.48 9.40
C ASN A 54 -10.78 1.70 8.70
N PRO A 55 -11.53 2.79 8.57
CA PRO A 55 -11.04 3.98 7.88
C PRO A 55 -9.89 4.62 8.66
N LEU A 56 -9.15 5.50 7.99
CA LEU A 56 -8.02 6.18 8.60
C LEU A 56 -8.46 7.01 9.79
N GLN A 57 -7.70 6.91 10.88
CA GLN A 57 -7.91 7.71 12.06
C GLN A 57 -7.24 9.08 11.89
N TYR A 58 -7.81 10.08 12.55
CA TYR A 58 -7.23 11.43 12.56
C TYR A 58 -5.82 11.41 13.17
N GLN A 59 -5.65 10.68 14.25
CA GLN A 59 -4.36 10.45 14.88
C GLN A 59 -4.20 8.96 15.15
N GLY A 60 -2.97 8.47 15.07
CA GLY A 60 -2.71 7.08 15.34
C GLY A 60 -1.31 6.68 14.96
N TRP A 61 -1.02 5.41 15.11
CA TRP A 61 0.27 4.85 14.76
C TRP A 61 0.44 4.78 13.26
N LYS A 62 1.69 4.94 12.84
CA LYS A 62 2.09 4.71 11.45
C LYS A 62 3.32 3.82 11.46
N ILE A 63 3.29 2.78 10.65
CA ILE A 63 4.45 1.91 10.48
C ILE A 63 4.97 2.16 9.07
N HIS A 64 6.22 2.55 8.96
CA HIS A 64 6.87 2.75 7.68
C HIS A 64 7.79 1.57 7.39
N ILE A 65 7.71 1.03 6.19
CA ILE A 65 8.57 -0.05 5.74
C ILE A 65 9.43 0.49 4.62
N SER A 66 10.75 0.41 4.83
CA SER A 66 11.72 0.76 3.82
C SER A 66 11.99 -0.44 2.91
N ALA A 67 12.31 -0.15 1.67
CA ALA A 67 12.65 -1.16 0.70
C ALA A 67 13.69 -0.62 -0.26
N SER A 68 14.40 -1.51 -0.93
CA SER A 68 15.25 -1.15 -2.03
C SER A 68 14.52 -1.41 -3.35
N ASN A 69 15.08 -0.91 -4.43
CA ASN A 69 14.53 -1.20 -5.76
C ASN A 69 14.52 -2.70 -6.06
N ASN A 70 15.46 -3.44 -5.48
CA ASN A 70 15.60 -4.87 -5.75
C ASN A 70 14.65 -5.75 -4.94
N ASN A 71 14.22 -5.31 -3.74
CA ASN A 71 13.41 -6.15 -2.87
C ASN A 71 11.99 -5.65 -2.65
N TYR A 72 11.58 -4.56 -3.29
CA TYR A 72 10.28 -3.95 -3.06
C TYR A 72 9.12 -4.94 -3.35
N PHE A 73 9.20 -5.63 -4.47
CA PHE A 73 8.12 -6.56 -4.84
C PHE A 73 8.04 -7.75 -3.88
N ASP A 74 9.18 -8.26 -3.45
CA ASP A 74 9.21 -9.37 -2.50
C ASP A 74 8.58 -8.95 -1.17
N ILE A 75 8.87 -7.75 -0.72
CA ILE A 75 8.30 -7.20 0.51
C ILE A 75 6.78 -7.04 0.36
N LEU A 76 6.31 -6.51 -0.77
CA LEU A 76 4.88 -6.39 -1.02
C LEU A 76 4.17 -7.74 -0.96
N LEU A 77 4.77 -8.78 -1.55
CA LEU A 77 4.17 -10.11 -1.56
C LEU A 77 4.05 -10.71 -0.16
N ILE A 78 4.93 -10.33 0.74
CA ILE A 78 4.90 -10.81 2.12
C ILE A 78 3.92 -9.98 2.96
N VAL A 79 3.98 -8.66 2.82
CA VAL A 79 3.29 -7.73 3.72
C VAL A 79 1.82 -7.58 3.38
N ILE A 80 1.49 -7.41 2.11
CA ILE A 80 0.13 -7.04 1.73
C ILE A 80 -0.90 -8.11 2.10
N PRO A 81 -0.68 -9.41 1.85
CA PRO A 81 -1.68 -10.42 2.26
C PRO A 81 -1.98 -10.39 3.75
N TYR A 82 -0.96 -10.17 4.57
CA TYR A 82 -1.14 -10.11 6.01
C TYR A 82 -1.95 -8.88 6.42
N ILE A 83 -1.59 -7.71 5.92
CA ILE A 83 -2.28 -6.46 6.25
C ILE A 83 -3.73 -6.49 5.79
N VAL A 84 -3.97 -7.01 4.61
CA VAL A 84 -5.32 -7.15 4.06
C VAL A 84 -6.16 -8.12 4.90
N SER A 85 -5.56 -9.18 5.42
CA SER A 85 -6.26 -10.12 6.30
C SER A 85 -6.74 -9.46 7.60
N LEU A 86 -6.07 -8.39 8.02
CA LEU A 86 -6.43 -7.64 9.22
C LEU A 86 -7.38 -6.47 8.92
N ASN A 87 -7.72 -6.24 7.67
CA ASN A 87 -8.54 -5.10 7.24
C ASN A 87 -7.95 -3.75 7.67
N VAL A 88 -6.63 -3.63 7.61
CA VAL A 88 -5.92 -2.41 8.00
C VAL A 88 -5.67 -1.57 6.77
N SER A 89 -5.86 -0.26 6.90
CA SER A 89 -5.55 0.69 5.84
C SER A 89 -4.04 0.87 5.69
N PHE A 90 -3.60 1.08 4.47
CA PHE A 90 -2.19 1.26 4.17
C PHE A 90 -2.03 2.05 2.87
N LYS A 91 -0.82 2.49 2.59
CA LYS A 91 -0.48 3.04 1.29
C LYS A 91 0.86 2.48 0.83
N VAL A 92 1.00 2.37 -0.47
CA VAL A 92 2.25 1.90 -1.09
C VAL A 92 2.65 2.87 -2.20
N VAL A 93 3.94 2.89 -2.49
CA VAL A 93 4.45 3.67 -3.61
C VAL A 93 4.09 2.96 -4.91
N SER A 94 3.55 3.69 -5.85
CA SER A 94 3.21 3.16 -7.18
C SER A 94 4.47 2.79 -7.96
N GLU A 95 4.29 2.08 -9.07
CA GLU A 95 5.43 1.74 -9.93
C GLU A 95 6.19 2.99 -10.38
N ASN A 96 5.47 4.00 -10.84
CA ASN A 96 6.10 5.27 -11.20
C ASN A 96 6.68 6.01 -10.00
N GLY A 97 5.97 5.95 -8.88
CA GLY A 97 6.41 6.60 -7.65
C GLY A 97 7.75 6.09 -7.18
N ARG A 98 8.03 4.81 -7.41
CA ARG A 98 9.32 4.22 -7.05
C ARG A 98 10.48 4.96 -7.70
N ASN A 99 10.36 5.23 -8.98
CA ASN A 99 11.41 5.94 -9.72
C ASN A 99 11.55 7.38 -9.22
N THR A 100 10.43 8.05 -8.94
CA THR A 100 10.44 9.40 -8.37
C THR A 100 11.12 9.42 -7.01
N MET A 101 10.78 8.48 -6.14
CA MET A 101 11.33 8.42 -4.78
C MET A 101 12.84 8.19 -4.78
N LEU A 102 13.35 7.48 -5.76
CA LEU A 102 14.78 7.20 -5.88
C LEU A 102 15.53 8.31 -6.60
N SER A 103 14.87 9.35 -7.05
CA SER A 103 15.51 10.47 -7.72
C SER A 103 16.29 11.32 -6.71
N LYS A 104 17.31 12.02 -7.21
CA LYS A 104 18.18 12.89 -6.38
C LYS A 104 17.43 14.06 -5.76
N ASN A 105 16.34 14.49 -6.38
CA ASN A 105 15.59 15.67 -5.95
C ASN A 105 14.48 15.35 -4.96
N PHE A 106 14.27 14.09 -4.65
CA PHE A 106 13.23 13.70 -3.71
C PHE A 106 13.68 13.99 -2.27
N PRO A 107 12.80 14.52 -1.39
CA PRO A 107 13.16 14.81 0.00
C PRO A 107 13.71 13.57 0.72
N ARG A 108 14.86 13.71 1.38
CA ARG A 108 15.54 12.59 2.01
C ARG A 108 14.71 11.93 3.10
N GLU A 109 13.96 12.70 3.87
CA GLU A 109 13.14 12.16 4.96
C GLU A 109 12.01 11.28 4.44
N GLN A 110 11.67 11.36 3.16
CA GLN A 110 10.66 10.51 2.54
C GLN A 110 11.26 9.34 1.78
N THR A 111 12.54 9.40 1.49
CA THR A 111 13.21 8.36 0.72
C THR A 111 13.22 7.04 1.47
N GLY A 112 12.77 5.97 0.82
CA GLY A 112 12.74 4.64 1.41
C GLY A 112 11.44 4.28 2.11
N LYS A 113 10.53 5.23 2.32
CA LYS A 113 9.23 4.95 2.94
C LYS A 113 8.27 4.41 1.89
N PHE A 114 8.48 3.17 1.48
CA PHE A 114 7.74 2.57 0.37
C PHE A 114 6.34 2.10 0.76
N ILE A 115 6.17 1.66 2.00
CA ILE A 115 4.89 1.17 2.50
C ILE A 115 4.61 1.86 3.83
N THR A 116 3.40 2.37 3.99
CA THR A 116 2.95 2.94 5.27
C THR A 116 1.68 2.21 5.69
N ILE A 117 1.68 1.69 6.91
CA ILE A 117 0.56 0.95 7.48
C ILE A 117 -0.04 1.78 8.61
N TYR A 118 -1.36 1.77 8.71
CA TYR A 118 -2.09 2.57 9.71
C TYR A 118 -2.85 1.65 10.67
N PRO A 119 -2.17 1.10 11.72
CA PRO A 119 -2.85 0.25 12.70
C PRO A 119 -3.96 1.01 13.41
N GLN A 120 -4.99 0.29 13.82
CA GLN A 120 -6.15 0.89 14.49
C GLN A 120 -5.90 1.18 15.96
N ASN A 121 -5.00 0.42 16.59
CA ASN A 121 -4.71 0.55 18.02
C ASN A 121 -3.32 0.02 18.32
N THR A 122 -2.91 0.17 19.57
CA THR A 122 -1.57 -0.24 20.01
C THR A 122 -1.37 -1.75 19.92
N VAL A 123 -2.38 -2.53 20.24
CA VAL A 123 -2.30 -4.00 20.20
C VAL A 123 -2.04 -4.44 18.76
N GLN A 124 -2.80 -3.91 17.83
CA GLN A 124 -2.63 -4.23 16.41
C GLN A 124 -1.27 -3.77 15.90
N CYS A 125 -0.83 -2.59 16.31
CA CYS A 125 0.48 -2.07 15.94
C CYS A 125 1.59 -3.03 16.37
N ARG A 126 1.54 -3.51 17.60
CA ARG A 126 2.54 -4.46 18.12
C ARG A 126 2.50 -5.79 17.37
N ALA A 127 1.30 -6.28 17.06
CA ALA A 127 1.15 -7.52 16.31
C ALA A 127 1.77 -7.41 14.92
N ILE A 128 1.53 -6.28 14.24
CA ILE A 128 2.09 -6.04 12.91
C ILE A 128 3.62 -5.96 12.98
N ILE A 129 4.15 -5.22 13.94
CA ILE A 129 5.60 -5.10 14.10
C ILE A 129 6.22 -6.47 14.35
N SER A 130 5.60 -7.28 15.20
CA SER A 130 6.09 -8.64 15.48
C SER A 130 6.12 -9.49 14.20
N PHE A 131 5.06 -9.43 13.41
CA PHE A 131 5.02 -10.14 12.13
C PHE A 131 6.14 -9.68 11.20
N LEU A 132 6.33 -8.37 11.07
CA LEU A 132 7.35 -7.81 10.18
C LEU A 132 8.75 -8.23 10.59
N ASN A 133 9.03 -8.20 11.90
CA ASN A 133 10.34 -8.60 12.41
C ASN A 133 10.67 -10.07 12.15
N LYS A 134 9.66 -10.91 12.08
CA LYS A 134 9.85 -12.35 11.79
C LYS A 134 9.92 -12.64 10.30
N SER A 135 9.30 -11.81 9.49
CA SER A 135 9.08 -12.09 8.07
C SER A 135 10.05 -11.37 7.14
N LEU A 136 10.61 -10.26 7.59
CA LEU A 136 11.51 -9.44 6.77
C LEU A 136 13.00 -9.51 7.24
#